data_c853dcc2a34cab6328f0be46090163aa
#
_entry.id   c853dcc2a34cab6328f0be46090163aa
#
_cell.length_a   1.000
_cell.length_b   1.000
_cell.length_c   1.000
_cell.angle_alpha   90.00
_cell.angle_beta   90.00
_cell.angle_gamma   90.00
#
_symmetry.space_group_name_H-M   'P 1'
#
loop_
_entity.id
_entity.type
_entity.pdbx_description
1 polymer ?
#
loop_
_entity_poly.entity_id
_entity_poly.type
_entity_poly.pdbx_seq_one_letter_code
_entity_poly.pdbx_strand_id
1 'polypeptide(L)'
;MIWTNLDIDKYDLFLIDLWGTVHDGKKLYDGTIDTLAEIKNKGKKIYLFSNYDKKANYAEKVVGDMGLPREVYDSIITSGETFAHDLQHGKFANKKLFNIMDNYEIEQFGSDVVGSVDNADLVVIAGSDEDISELPFLHLGQAKLQNKPALCLNPDICTVHGNKIVPAMGFLGKYYELIGGEVIYYGKPHKRIYEYALEVSGINDKSKVIAIGDNVNTDIKGAKDFGIDAYLVDTGLKKTK
;
A
#
# COMPACT_ATOMS: atom_id res chain seq x y z
N MET A 1 -6.17 -24.88 -2.14
CA MET A 1 -6.46 -23.42 -1.93
C MET A 1 -6.56 -23.13 -0.44
N ILE A 2 -5.85 -22.12 0.04
CA ILE A 2 -5.88 -21.70 1.46
C ILE A 2 -7.10 -20.82 1.81
N TRP A 3 -7.74 -20.21 0.82
CA TRP A 3 -8.92 -19.38 1.01
C TRP A 3 -10.18 -20.22 0.73
N THR A 4 -10.76 -20.75 1.80
CA THR A 4 -11.93 -21.62 1.72
C THR A 4 -13.20 -20.85 1.40
N ASN A 5 -14.11 -21.45 0.63
CA ASN A 5 -15.39 -20.85 0.21
C ASN A 5 -15.28 -19.61 -0.69
N LEU A 6 -14.13 -19.39 -1.34
CA LEU A 6 -13.96 -18.36 -2.35
C LEU A 6 -14.48 -18.86 -3.70
N ASP A 7 -15.52 -18.22 -4.24
CA ASP A 7 -16.03 -18.50 -5.58
C ASP A 7 -15.15 -17.78 -6.63
N ILE A 8 -14.09 -18.50 -7.11
CA ILE A 8 -13.16 -17.95 -8.10
C ILE A 8 -13.87 -17.62 -9.41
N ASP A 9 -14.88 -18.39 -9.81
CA ASP A 9 -15.50 -18.26 -11.13
C ASP A 9 -16.31 -16.96 -11.25
N LYS A 10 -16.76 -16.40 -10.13
CA LYS A 10 -17.49 -15.14 -10.06
C LYS A 10 -16.66 -13.92 -10.53
N TYR A 11 -15.36 -13.90 -10.27
CA TYR A 11 -14.52 -12.72 -10.45
C TYR A 11 -13.55 -12.88 -11.62
N ASP A 12 -13.14 -11.75 -12.20
CA ASP A 12 -12.16 -11.67 -13.28
C ASP A 12 -10.84 -11.02 -12.81
N LEU A 13 -10.88 -10.22 -11.73
CA LEU A 13 -9.72 -9.58 -11.11
C LEU A 13 -9.68 -9.83 -9.60
N PHE A 14 -8.55 -10.29 -9.14
CA PHE A 14 -8.20 -10.51 -7.74
C PHE A 14 -7.15 -9.49 -7.31
N LEU A 15 -7.52 -8.59 -6.41
CA LEU A 15 -6.62 -7.65 -5.74
C LEU A 15 -6.20 -8.29 -4.42
N ILE A 16 -4.98 -8.82 -4.37
CA ILE A 16 -4.52 -9.65 -3.26
C ILE A 16 -3.45 -8.90 -2.47
N ASP A 17 -3.74 -8.61 -1.21
CA ASP A 17 -2.77 -7.99 -0.32
C ASP A 17 -1.51 -8.86 -0.14
N LEU A 18 -0.38 -8.21 0.12
CA LEU A 18 0.91 -8.86 0.29
C LEU A 18 1.20 -9.19 1.76
N TRP A 19 1.38 -8.19 2.58
CA TRP A 19 1.78 -8.32 3.98
C TRP A 19 0.64 -8.80 4.86
N GLY A 20 0.78 -9.97 5.48
CA GLY A 20 -0.28 -10.59 6.26
C GLY A 20 -1.18 -11.52 5.46
N THR A 21 -1.11 -11.49 4.12
CA THR A 21 -1.94 -12.29 3.22
C THR A 21 -1.13 -13.26 2.37
N VAL A 22 -0.14 -12.79 1.64
CA VAL A 22 0.79 -13.60 0.83
C VAL A 22 2.01 -14.04 1.65
N HIS A 23 2.53 -13.15 2.49
CA HIS A 23 3.72 -13.39 3.33
C HIS A 23 3.64 -12.70 4.71
N ASP A 24 4.50 -13.12 5.63
CA ASP A 24 4.60 -12.59 7.01
C ASP A 24 5.73 -11.54 7.18
N GLY A 25 6.27 -11.03 6.07
CA GLY A 25 7.44 -10.16 6.04
C GLY A 25 8.78 -10.89 5.97
N LYS A 26 8.79 -12.21 6.16
CA LYS A 26 10.01 -13.07 6.13
C LYS A 26 9.90 -14.22 5.15
N LYS A 27 8.72 -14.80 5.03
CA LYS A 27 8.44 -15.94 4.16
C LYS A 27 7.01 -15.93 3.68
N LEU A 28 6.76 -16.62 2.58
CA LEU A 28 5.41 -16.89 2.08
C LEU A 28 4.63 -17.75 3.09
N TYR A 29 3.31 -17.54 3.15
CA TYR A 29 2.43 -18.47 3.86
C TYR A 29 2.31 -19.78 3.10
N ASP A 30 2.19 -20.90 3.82
CA ASP A 30 2.05 -22.22 3.24
C ASP A 30 0.80 -22.30 2.35
N GLY A 31 0.92 -22.85 1.14
CA GLY A 31 -0.16 -22.98 0.16
C GLY A 31 -0.48 -21.72 -0.66
N THR A 32 0.23 -20.61 -0.45
CA THR A 32 0.04 -19.37 -1.22
C THR A 32 0.29 -19.60 -2.71
N ILE A 33 1.42 -20.19 -3.08
CA ILE A 33 1.78 -20.44 -4.49
C ILE A 33 0.70 -21.27 -5.18
N ASP A 34 0.28 -22.38 -4.56
CA ASP A 34 -0.72 -23.28 -5.12
C ASP A 34 -2.06 -22.56 -5.32
N THR A 35 -2.44 -21.71 -4.37
CA THR A 35 -3.71 -20.93 -4.45
C THR A 35 -3.68 -19.91 -5.58
N LEU A 36 -2.57 -19.17 -5.72
CA LEU A 36 -2.42 -18.21 -6.83
C LEU A 36 -2.38 -18.93 -8.18
N ALA A 37 -1.67 -20.06 -8.27
CA ALA A 37 -1.64 -20.87 -9.47
C ALA A 37 -3.02 -21.42 -9.86
N GLU A 38 -3.83 -21.85 -8.89
CA GLU A 38 -5.22 -22.29 -9.14
C GLU A 38 -6.07 -21.17 -9.76
N ILE A 39 -6.00 -19.95 -9.21
CA ILE A 39 -6.70 -18.78 -9.76
C ILE A 39 -6.21 -18.45 -11.18
N LYS A 40 -4.88 -18.49 -11.39
CA LYS A 40 -4.28 -18.25 -12.72
C LYS A 40 -4.71 -19.30 -13.74
N ASN A 41 -4.75 -20.59 -13.37
CA ASN A 41 -5.17 -21.68 -14.24
C ASN A 41 -6.63 -21.59 -14.69
N LYS A 42 -7.45 -20.84 -13.96
CA LYS A 42 -8.82 -20.46 -14.36
C LYS A 42 -8.86 -19.24 -15.27
N GLY A 43 -7.72 -18.71 -15.72
CA GLY A 43 -7.63 -17.56 -16.62
C GLY A 43 -7.93 -16.22 -15.96
N LYS A 44 -7.90 -16.15 -14.64
CA LYS A 44 -8.20 -14.93 -13.90
C LYS A 44 -6.96 -14.03 -13.77
N LYS A 45 -7.19 -12.71 -13.64
CA LYS A 45 -6.13 -11.74 -13.37
C LYS A 45 -5.86 -11.64 -11.88
N ILE A 46 -4.58 -11.64 -11.51
CA ILE A 46 -4.12 -11.44 -10.14
C ILE A 46 -3.23 -10.20 -10.09
N TYR A 47 -3.62 -9.21 -9.31
CA TYR A 47 -2.79 -8.08 -8.95
C TYR A 47 -2.45 -8.17 -7.46
N LEU A 48 -1.15 -8.26 -7.14
CA LEU A 48 -0.67 -8.11 -5.77
C LEU A 48 -0.83 -6.65 -5.36
N PHE A 49 -1.51 -6.38 -4.24
CA PHE A 49 -2.12 -5.09 -3.94
C PHE A 49 -1.69 -4.58 -2.56
N SER A 50 -0.71 -3.68 -2.49
CA SER A 50 0.00 -3.36 -1.25
C SER A 50 0.03 -1.87 -0.92
N ASN A 51 0.00 -1.57 0.38
CA ASN A 51 0.29 -0.24 0.93
C ASN A 51 1.79 0.09 0.98
N TYR A 52 2.63 -0.73 0.31
CA TYR A 52 4.06 -0.46 0.23
C TYR A 52 4.32 0.87 -0.49
N ASP A 53 5.07 1.76 0.15
CA ASP A 53 5.32 3.12 -0.31
C ASP A 53 6.31 3.23 -1.48
N LYS A 54 7.04 2.15 -1.82
CA LYS A 54 7.97 2.12 -2.96
C LYS A 54 7.26 1.65 -4.24
N LYS A 55 7.91 1.85 -5.39
CA LYS A 55 7.44 1.36 -6.68
C LYS A 55 7.30 -0.17 -6.72
N ALA A 56 6.47 -0.67 -7.64
CA ALA A 56 6.15 -2.09 -7.79
C ALA A 56 7.37 -3.00 -7.93
N ASN A 57 8.44 -2.56 -8.60
CA ASN A 57 9.66 -3.35 -8.79
C ASN A 57 10.36 -3.71 -7.47
N TYR A 58 10.25 -2.85 -6.43
CA TYR A 58 10.80 -3.18 -5.11
C TYR A 58 9.97 -4.28 -4.42
N ALA A 59 8.63 -4.22 -4.51
CA ALA A 59 7.76 -5.27 -4.00
C ALA A 59 7.97 -6.58 -4.75
N GLU A 60 8.15 -6.54 -6.08
CA GLU A 60 8.46 -7.69 -6.92
C GLU A 60 9.75 -8.39 -6.47
N LYS A 61 10.80 -7.59 -6.17
CA LYS A 61 12.04 -8.13 -5.64
C LYS A 61 11.81 -8.82 -4.28
N VAL A 62 11.07 -8.20 -3.36
CA VAL A 62 10.80 -8.76 -2.02
C VAL A 62 10.10 -10.10 -2.11
N VAL A 63 9.03 -10.23 -2.90
CA VAL A 63 8.30 -11.50 -3.02
C VAL A 63 9.09 -12.53 -3.82
N GLY A 64 9.89 -12.10 -4.81
CA GLY A 64 10.78 -12.97 -5.57
C GLY A 64 11.89 -13.56 -4.70
N ASP A 65 12.51 -12.77 -3.83
CA ASP A 65 13.52 -13.22 -2.85
C ASP A 65 12.91 -14.24 -1.85
N MET A 66 11.59 -14.18 -1.60
CA MET A 66 10.84 -15.17 -0.80
C MET A 66 10.44 -16.42 -1.60
N GLY A 67 10.71 -16.45 -2.91
CA GLY A 67 10.42 -17.60 -3.78
C GLY A 67 9.03 -17.59 -4.42
N LEU A 68 8.34 -16.44 -4.49
CA LEU A 68 7.07 -16.34 -5.23
C LEU A 68 7.34 -16.33 -6.74
N PRO A 69 6.85 -17.34 -7.50
CA PRO A 69 7.08 -17.40 -8.94
C PRO A 69 6.36 -16.24 -9.67
N ARG A 70 7.04 -15.64 -10.66
CA ARG A 70 6.49 -14.48 -11.41
C ARG A 70 5.22 -14.82 -12.18
N GLU A 71 5.08 -16.04 -12.63
CA GLU A 71 3.95 -16.54 -13.43
C GLU A 71 2.64 -16.68 -12.65
N VAL A 72 2.65 -16.65 -11.32
CA VAL A 72 1.42 -16.80 -10.51
C VAL A 72 0.66 -15.51 -10.27
N TYR A 73 1.14 -14.39 -10.79
CA TYR A 73 0.44 -13.09 -10.75
C TYR A 73 0.70 -12.28 -12.02
N ASP A 74 -0.16 -11.30 -12.33
CA ASP A 74 -0.05 -10.48 -13.55
C ASP A 74 0.67 -9.16 -13.29
N SER A 75 0.40 -8.52 -12.15
CA SER A 75 0.97 -7.22 -11.80
C SER A 75 1.10 -7.05 -10.28
N ILE A 76 1.88 -6.05 -9.89
CA ILE A 76 1.93 -5.54 -8.52
C ILE A 76 1.49 -4.08 -8.54
N ILE A 77 0.55 -3.72 -7.69
CA ILE A 77 0.10 -2.35 -7.46
C ILE A 77 0.49 -1.97 -6.04
N THR A 78 1.32 -0.95 -5.91
CA THR A 78 1.68 -0.38 -4.61
C THR A 78 1.13 1.04 -4.47
N SER A 79 1.04 1.53 -3.25
CA SER A 79 0.72 2.95 -3.02
C SER A 79 1.80 3.88 -3.60
N GLY A 80 3.08 3.48 -3.52
CA GLY A 80 4.18 4.22 -4.17
C GLY A 80 4.06 4.25 -5.69
N GLU A 81 3.67 3.13 -6.34
CA GLU A 81 3.42 3.10 -7.78
C GLU A 81 2.25 4.00 -8.17
N THR A 82 1.16 3.98 -7.38
CA THR A 82 -0.01 4.84 -7.58
C THR A 82 0.37 6.33 -7.48
N PHE A 83 1.21 6.68 -6.51
CA PHE A 83 1.74 8.04 -6.36
C PHE A 83 2.63 8.44 -7.54
N ALA A 84 3.54 7.55 -7.98
CA ALA A 84 4.39 7.77 -9.14
C ALA A 84 3.58 8.04 -10.41
N HIS A 85 2.52 7.26 -10.63
CA HIS A 85 1.59 7.46 -11.74
C HIS A 85 0.93 8.84 -11.69
N ASP A 86 0.42 9.26 -10.54
CA ASP A 86 -0.21 10.57 -10.36
C ASP A 86 0.77 11.72 -10.60
N LEU A 87 2.03 11.60 -10.16
CA LEU A 87 3.08 12.57 -10.45
C LEU A 87 3.36 12.69 -11.95
N GLN A 88 3.52 11.56 -12.65
CA GLN A 88 3.76 11.54 -14.10
C GLN A 88 2.61 12.16 -14.89
N HIS A 89 1.39 12.09 -14.36
CA HIS A 89 0.19 12.71 -14.96
C HIS A 89 -0.10 14.13 -14.44
N GLY A 90 0.90 14.77 -13.81
CA GLY A 90 0.88 16.18 -13.44
C GLY A 90 0.10 16.52 -12.16
N LYS A 91 -0.31 15.55 -11.34
CA LYS A 91 -1.01 15.79 -10.09
C LYS A 91 -0.07 16.54 -9.18
N PHE A 92 0.53 17.09 -8.75
CA PHE A 92 1.48 17.87 -7.97
C PHE A 92 2.55 18.55 -8.83
N ALA A 93 2.21 18.85 -10.10
CA ALA A 93 3.11 19.60 -10.98
C ALA A 93 3.55 20.92 -10.32
N ASN A 94 4.85 21.21 -10.39
CA ASN A 94 5.49 22.38 -9.79
C ASN A 94 5.41 22.48 -8.25
N LYS A 95 5.10 21.37 -7.56
CA LYS A 95 5.15 21.30 -6.10
C LYS A 95 6.49 20.76 -5.64
N LYS A 96 7.09 21.44 -4.66
CA LYS A 96 8.30 21.03 -3.96
C LYS A 96 7.95 20.11 -2.81
N LEU A 97 8.57 18.95 -2.76
CA LEU A 97 8.32 17.90 -1.78
C LEU A 97 9.48 17.82 -0.79
N PHE A 98 9.19 17.63 0.48
CA PHE A 98 10.16 17.29 1.51
C PHE A 98 9.76 16.00 2.19
N ASN A 99 10.62 14.98 2.13
CA ASN A 99 10.38 13.75 2.89
C ASN A 99 10.80 13.94 4.35
N ILE A 100 9.91 13.56 5.29
CA ILE A 100 10.18 13.70 6.71
C ILE A 100 11.13 12.62 7.28
N MET A 101 11.39 11.57 6.50
CA MET A 101 12.25 10.44 6.85
C MET A 101 13.54 10.49 6.04
N ASP A 102 14.69 10.51 6.72
CA ASP A 102 16.01 10.63 6.07
C ASP A 102 16.40 9.37 5.25
N ASN A 103 15.76 8.23 5.52
CA ASN A 103 16.10 6.94 4.92
C ASN A 103 15.26 6.56 3.69
N TYR A 104 14.59 7.53 3.06
CA TYR A 104 13.72 7.27 1.92
C TYR A 104 14.02 8.19 0.74
N GLU A 105 14.37 7.59 -0.38
CA GLU A 105 14.72 8.29 -1.61
C GLU A 105 13.47 8.65 -2.41
N ILE A 106 12.84 9.79 -2.09
CA ILE A 106 11.65 10.25 -2.81
C ILE A 106 11.96 10.68 -4.26
N GLU A 107 13.21 11.01 -4.57
CA GLU A 107 13.71 11.35 -5.91
C GLU A 107 13.42 10.26 -6.95
N GLN A 108 13.30 9.01 -6.51
CA GLN A 108 12.93 7.89 -7.39
C GLN A 108 11.63 8.12 -8.18
N PHE A 109 10.76 9.01 -7.70
CA PHE A 109 9.51 9.34 -8.38
C PHE A 109 9.62 10.48 -9.38
N GLY A 110 10.80 11.13 -9.50
CA GLY A 110 11.02 12.26 -10.40
C GLY A 110 10.35 13.56 -9.94
N SER A 111 10.17 13.74 -8.62
CA SER A 111 9.63 14.94 -8.01
C SER A 111 10.71 15.99 -7.73
N ASP A 112 10.31 17.26 -7.61
CA ASP A 112 11.17 18.35 -7.12
C ASP A 112 11.31 18.25 -5.60
N VAL A 113 12.46 17.75 -5.13
CA VAL A 113 12.73 17.47 -3.72
C VAL A 113 13.59 18.59 -3.12
N VAL A 114 13.22 19.03 -1.94
CA VAL A 114 13.92 20.09 -1.21
C VAL A 114 14.44 19.59 0.14
N GLY A 115 15.49 20.22 0.65
CA GLY A 115 16.20 19.79 1.85
C GLY A 115 15.59 20.25 3.19
N SER A 116 14.42 20.91 3.18
CA SER A 116 13.79 21.36 4.44
C SER A 116 12.28 21.58 4.28
N VAL A 117 11.58 21.48 5.41
CA VAL A 117 10.14 21.81 5.49
C VAL A 117 9.88 23.25 4.99
N ASP A 118 10.73 24.21 5.31
CA ASP A 118 10.55 25.62 4.96
C ASP A 118 10.41 25.85 3.46
N ASN A 119 11.19 25.11 2.68
CA ASN A 119 11.24 25.23 1.22
C ASN A 119 10.21 24.35 0.49
N ALA A 120 9.48 23.48 1.20
CA ALA A 120 8.52 22.55 0.62
C ALA A 120 7.14 23.19 0.46
N ASP A 121 6.37 22.74 -0.54
CA ASP A 121 4.93 22.95 -0.64
C ASP A 121 4.12 21.87 0.08
N LEU A 122 4.68 20.66 0.11
CA LEU A 122 4.08 19.46 0.70
C LEU A 122 5.16 18.67 1.44
N VAL A 123 4.79 18.08 2.57
CA VAL A 123 5.67 17.11 3.24
C VAL A 123 5.23 15.68 2.89
N VAL A 124 6.17 14.76 2.81
CA VAL A 124 5.91 13.35 2.47
C VAL A 124 6.22 12.48 3.68
N ILE A 125 5.28 11.59 3.99
CA ILE A 125 5.39 10.57 5.03
C ILE A 125 5.58 9.23 4.32
N ALA A 126 6.84 8.84 4.12
CA ALA A 126 7.23 7.58 3.50
C ALA A 126 8.60 7.16 4.02
N GLY A 127 8.84 5.86 4.18
CA GLY A 127 10.11 5.31 4.67
C GLY A 127 9.97 4.02 5.46
N SER A 128 11.05 3.65 6.15
CA SER A 128 11.09 2.48 7.02
C SER A 128 10.68 2.84 8.45
N ASP A 129 9.88 1.97 9.03
CA ASP A 129 9.40 2.00 10.41
C ASP A 129 10.48 1.61 11.43
N GLU A 130 11.61 1.04 10.98
CA GLU A 130 12.69 0.60 11.87
C GLU A 130 13.37 1.76 12.64
N ASP A 131 13.21 3.00 12.15
CA ASP A 131 13.88 4.19 12.68
C ASP A 131 12.94 5.38 12.95
N ILE A 132 11.72 5.15 13.46
CA ILE A 132 10.88 6.27 13.90
C ILE A 132 11.51 6.92 15.14
N SER A 133 12.32 7.94 14.88
CA SER A 133 12.98 8.78 15.89
C SER A 133 12.09 10.00 16.23
N GLU A 134 12.63 10.94 17.00
CA GLU A 134 11.97 12.21 17.31
C GLU A 134 11.85 13.15 16.10
N LEU A 135 12.78 13.06 15.13
CA LEU A 135 12.92 14.00 14.02
C LEU A 135 11.67 14.10 13.12
N PRO A 136 11.01 13.01 12.70
CA PRO A 136 9.77 13.09 11.92
C PRO A 136 8.66 13.87 12.62
N PHE A 137 8.53 13.79 13.94
CA PHE A 137 7.53 14.53 14.70
C PHE A 137 7.84 16.04 14.73
N LEU A 138 9.12 16.42 14.82
CA LEU A 138 9.55 17.81 14.73
C LEU A 138 9.24 18.39 13.33
N HIS A 139 9.54 17.65 12.27
CA HIS A 139 9.20 18.06 10.90
C HIS A 139 7.69 18.24 10.70
N LEU A 140 6.87 17.32 11.22
CA LEU A 140 5.42 17.43 11.15
C LEU A 140 4.89 18.62 11.96
N GLY A 141 5.46 18.87 13.14
CA GLY A 141 5.15 20.07 13.94
C GLY A 141 5.45 21.35 13.18
N GLN A 142 6.64 21.45 12.55
CA GLN A 142 7.03 22.58 11.71
C GLN A 142 6.11 22.73 10.48
N ALA A 143 5.78 21.64 9.79
CA ALA A 143 4.86 21.64 8.66
C ALA A 143 3.47 22.16 9.08
N LYS A 144 2.98 21.75 10.27
CA LYS A 144 1.70 22.22 10.81
C LYS A 144 1.70 23.72 11.08
N LEU A 145 2.77 24.26 11.69
CA LEU A 145 2.89 25.70 11.92
C LEU A 145 2.85 26.52 10.63
N GLN A 146 3.23 25.94 9.50
CA GLN A 146 3.22 26.55 8.17
C GLN A 146 2.00 26.15 7.33
N ASN A 147 1.03 25.41 7.89
CA ASN A 147 -0.17 24.91 7.21
C ASN A 147 0.14 24.12 5.92
N LYS A 148 1.23 23.35 5.91
CA LYS A 148 1.60 22.52 4.75
C LYS A 148 0.87 21.18 4.80
N PRO A 149 0.20 20.73 3.73
CA PRO A 149 -0.40 19.40 3.71
C PRO A 149 0.68 18.30 3.63
N ALA A 150 0.33 17.10 4.12
CA ALA A 150 1.16 15.92 4.06
C ALA A 150 0.63 14.90 3.06
N LEU A 151 1.53 14.24 2.34
CA LEU A 151 1.27 13.06 1.52
C LEU A 151 1.72 11.82 2.30
N CYS A 152 0.80 10.96 2.71
CA CYS A 152 1.13 9.70 3.38
C CYS A 152 1.06 8.55 2.36
N LEU A 153 2.22 7.97 2.03
CA LEU A 153 2.33 6.94 1.00
C LEU A 153 2.09 5.52 1.54
N ASN A 154 2.01 5.33 2.84
CA ASN A 154 1.61 4.08 3.48
C ASN A 154 0.60 4.37 4.59
N PRO A 155 -0.70 4.13 4.38
CA PRO A 155 -1.73 4.42 5.38
C PRO A 155 -1.79 3.43 6.55
N ASP A 156 -1.05 2.32 6.52
CA ASP A 156 -1.07 1.33 7.60
C ASP A 156 -0.51 1.94 8.88
N ILE A 157 -1.25 1.80 9.98
CA ILE A 157 -0.82 2.27 11.30
C ILE A 157 0.20 1.31 11.91
N CYS A 158 0.05 0.02 11.61
CA CYS A 158 0.97 -1.02 12.02
C CYS A 158 1.00 -2.15 10.98
N THR A 159 2.07 -2.92 11.01
CA THR A 159 2.24 -4.11 10.15
C THR A 159 2.77 -5.29 10.96
N VAL A 160 2.67 -6.49 10.40
CA VAL A 160 3.21 -7.73 10.99
C VAL A 160 4.62 -7.96 10.45
N HIS A 161 5.56 -8.21 11.33
CA HIS A 161 6.93 -8.63 10.99
C HIS A 161 7.28 -9.92 11.75
N GLY A 162 7.07 -11.06 11.12
CA GLY A 162 7.11 -12.37 11.77
C GLY A 162 6.06 -12.47 12.88
N ASN A 163 6.49 -12.54 14.13
CA ASN A 163 5.60 -12.64 15.31
C ASN A 163 5.38 -11.30 16.03
N LYS A 164 5.82 -10.19 15.45
CA LYS A 164 5.71 -8.86 16.07
C LYS A 164 4.78 -7.96 15.26
N ILE A 165 4.06 -7.09 15.96
CA ILE A 165 3.38 -5.95 15.38
C ILE A 165 4.31 -4.75 15.56
N VAL A 166 4.61 -4.05 14.46
CA VAL A 166 5.45 -2.86 14.45
C VAL A 166 4.65 -1.66 13.91
N PRO A 167 4.93 -0.42 14.37
CA PRO A 167 4.33 0.78 13.77
C PRO A 167 4.64 0.85 12.28
N ALA A 168 3.77 1.50 11.50
CA ALA A 168 4.00 1.82 10.09
C ALA A 168 3.75 3.31 9.84
N MET A 169 4.10 3.81 8.65
CA MET A 169 4.10 5.24 8.35
C MET A 169 2.74 5.92 8.54
N GLY A 170 1.64 5.19 8.39
CA GLY A 170 0.29 5.70 8.67
C GLY A 170 0.09 6.19 10.10
N PHE A 171 0.90 5.71 11.06
CA PHE A 171 0.92 6.25 12.42
C PHE A 171 1.32 7.74 12.44
N LEU A 172 2.35 8.12 11.67
CA LEU A 172 2.77 9.52 11.54
C LEU A 172 1.71 10.36 10.81
N GLY A 173 1.02 9.78 9.82
CA GLY A 173 -0.12 10.42 9.17
C GLY A 173 -1.25 10.73 10.17
N LYS A 174 -1.60 9.76 11.01
CA LYS A 174 -2.60 9.94 12.08
C LYS A 174 -2.16 10.95 13.13
N TYR A 175 -0.90 10.94 13.52
CA TYR A 175 -0.35 11.97 14.39
C TYR A 175 -0.52 13.37 13.79
N TYR A 176 -0.22 13.53 12.48
CA TYR A 176 -0.36 14.82 11.82
C TYR A 176 -1.82 15.31 11.81
N GLU A 177 -2.79 14.44 11.54
CA GLU A 177 -4.22 14.75 11.67
C GLU A 177 -4.59 15.18 13.09
N LEU A 178 -4.08 14.48 14.12
CA LEU A 178 -4.37 14.79 15.52
C LEU A 178 -3.90 16.20 15.94
N ILE A 179 -2.78 16.66 15.39
CA ILE A 179 -2.32 18.03 15.63
C ILE A 179 -2.98 19.05 14.68
N GLY A 180 -3.97 18.63 13.89
CA GLY A 180 -4.77 19.46 13.00
C GLY A 180 -4.14 19.70 11.62
N GLY A 181 -3.21 18.87 11.17
CA GLY A 181 -2.66 18.87 9.81
C GLY A 181 -3.61 18.23 8.81
N GLU A 182 -3.48 18.60 7.54
CA GLU A 182 -4.18 17.97 6.43
C GLU A 182 -3.32 16.82 5.87
N VAL A 183 -3.91 15.62 5.67
CA VAL A 183 -3.21 14.46 5.12
C VAL A 183 -3.92 13.94 3.87
N ILE A 184 -3.17 13.80 2.80
CA ILE A 184 -3.59 13.14 1.55
C ILE A 184 -2.99 11.73 1.56
N TYR A 185 -3.83 10.72 1.65
CA TYR A 185 -3.38 9.34 1.73
C TYR A 185 -3.34 8.66 0.35
N TYR A 186 -2.27 7.90 0.11
CA TYR A 186 -2.15 6.90 -0.95
C TYR A 186 -2.18 5.51 -0.34
N GLY A 187 -2.89 4.59 -1.01
CA GLY A 187 -3.05 3.21 -0.54
C GLY A 187 -4.42 2.91 0.08
N LYS A 188 -4.62 1.65 0.46
CA LYS A 188 -5.84 1.16 1.11
C LYS A 188 -6.01 1.80 2.50
N PRO A 189 -7.21 2.22 2.92
CA PRO A 189 -8.52 2.02 2.30
C PRO A 189 -8.95 3.12 1.31
N HIS A 190 -8.06 4.03 0.92
CA HIS A 190 -8.40 5.18 0.10
C HIS A 190 -8.61 4.79 -1.36
N LYS A 191 -9.61 5.41 -2.02
CA LYS A 191 -10.12 4.98 -3.33
C LYS A 191 -9.08 5.03 -4.46
N ARG A 192 -8.08 5.93 -4.41
CA ARG A 192 -7.16 6.18 -5.53
C ARG A 192 -6.37 4.94 -5.96
N ILE A 193 -5.95 4.10 -5.03
CA ILE A 193 -5.22 2.87 -5.36
C ILE A 193 -6.11 1.86 -6.09
N TYR A 194 -7.41 1.79 -5.74
CA TYR A 194 -8.39 0.94 -6.43
C TYR A 194 -8.71 1.46 -7.83
N GLU A 195 -8.88 2.79 -7.99
CA GLU A 195 -9.04 3.43 -9.29
C GLU A 195 -7.89 3.08 -10.21
N TYR A 196 -6.65 3.22 -9.72
CA TYR A 196 -5.44 2.88 -10.47
C TYR A 196 -5.39 1.38 -10.84
N ALA A 197 -5.77 0.49 -9.94
CA ALA A 197 -5.82 -0.94 -10.23
C ALA A 197 -6.83 -1.26 -11.36
N LEU A 198 -7.99 -0.61 -11.39
CA LEU A 198 -8.97 -0.76 -12.47
C LEU A 198 -8.47 -0.15 -13.78
N GLU A 199 -7.85 1.04 -13.75
CA GLU A 199 -7.23 1.67 -14.91
C GLU A 199 -6.21 0.72 -15.59
N VAL A 200 -5.29 0.15 -14.80
CA VAL A 200 -4.26 -0.78 -15.30
C VAL A 200 -4.86 -2.10 -15.78
N SER A 201 -5.89 -2.62 -15.10
CA SER A 201 -6.49 -3.91 -15.47
C SER A 201 -7.37 -3.84 -16.72
N GLY A 202 -7.92 -2.66 -17.02
CA GLY A 202 -8.95 -2.49 -18.06
C GLY A 202 -10.32 -3.08 -17.68
N ILE A 203 -10.52 -3.51 -16.43
CA ILE A 203 -11.79 -4.06 -15.94
C ILE A 203 -12.62 -2.92 -15.34
N ASN A 204 -13.80 -2.68 -15.91
CA ASN A 204 -14.70 -1.61 -15.49
C ASN A 204 -15.87 -2.10 -14.61
N ASP A 205 -16.21 -3.39 -14.69
CA ASP A 205 -17.28 -3.98 -13.90
C ASP A 205 -16.78 -4.35 -12.50
N LYS A 206 -17.11 -3.53 -11.52
CA LYS A 206 -16.74 -3.73 -10.12
C LYS A 206 -17.27 -5.03 -9.52
N SER A 207 -18.38 -5.57 -10.04
CA SER A 207 -18.95 -6.86 -9.58
C SER A 207 -18.06 -8.05 -9.93
N LYS A 208 -17.10 -7.86 -10.84
CA LYS A 208 -16.09 -8.83 -11.27
C LYS A 208 -14.75 -8.70 -10.55
N VAL A 209 -14.68 -7.87 -9.52
CA VAL A 209 -13.44 -7.58 -8.78
C VAL A 209 -13.63 -7.97 -7.32
N ILE A 210 -12.62 -8.63 -6.77
CA ILE A 210 -12.56 -8.95 -5.34
C ILE A 210 -11.22 -8.51 -4.75
N ALA A 211 -11.26 -7.92 -3.56
CA ALA A 211 -10.06 -7.70 -2.74
C ALA A 211 -9.93 -8.79 -1.68
N ILE A 212 -8.70 -9.28 -1.47
CA ILE A 212 -8.37 -10.31 -0.48
C ILE A 212 -7.28 -9.77 0.42
N GLY A 213 -7.52 -9.75 1.74
CA GLY A 213 -6.57 -9.21 2.71
C GLY A 213 -6.85 -9.62 4.13
N ASP A 214 -5.93 -9.31 5.05
CA ASP A 214 -5.99 -9.67 6.46
C ASP A 214 -6.49 -8.52 7.37
N ASN A 215 -6.49 -7.29 6.86
CA ASN A 215 -6.79 -6.11 7.66
C ASN A 215 -8.20 -5.57 7.37
N VAL A 216 -9.06 -5.63 8.41
CA VAL A 216 -10.44 -5.14 8.33
C VAL A 216 -10.51 -3.64 8.00
N ASN A 217 -9.55 -2.85 8.48
CA ASN A 217 -9.58 -1.39 8.39
C ASN A 217 -9.02 -0.85 7.06
N THR A 218 -8.19 -1.61 6.35
CA THR A 218 -7.60 -1.22 5.07
C THR A 218 -8.16 -2.05 3.93
N ASP A 219 -7.97 -3.36 3.90
CA ASP A 219 -8.38 -4.23 2.79
C ASP A 219 -9.89 -4.31 2.66
N ILE A 220 -10.56 -4.71 3.76
CA ILE A 220 -12.00 -4.99 3.73
C ILE A 220 -12.80 -3.70 3.66
N LYS A 221 -12.45 -2.73 4.52
CA LYS A 221 -13.12 -1.41 4.51
C LYS A 221 -12.94 -0.71 3.18
N GLY A 222 -11.71 -0.66 2.66
CA GLY A 222 -11.42 0.03 1.39
C GLY A 222 -12.13 -0.59 0.20
N ALA A 223 -12.16 -1.93 0.11
CA ALA A 223 -12.91 -2.64 -0.93
C ALA A 223 -14.40 -2.32 -0.89
N LYS A 224 -15.01 -2.39 0.31
CA LYS A 224 -16.44 -2.08 0.51
C LYS A 224 -16.76 -0.63 0.17
N ASP A 225 -15.94 0.31 0.65
CA ASP A 225 -16.12 1.75 0.38
C ASP A 225 -15.96 2.07 -1.12
N PHE A 226 -15.10 1.32 -1.82
CA PHE A 226 -14.93 1.43 -3.27
C PHE A 226 -16.05 0.75 -4.06
N GLY A 227 -16.80 -0.16 -3.46
CA GLY A 227 -17.93 -0.89 -4.07
C GLY A 227 -17.51 -2.15 -4.81
N ILE A 228 -16.49 -2.86 -4.33
CA ILE A 228 -16.09 -4.20 -4.77
C ILE A 228 -16.27 -5.21 -3.64
N ASP A 229 -16.28 -6.50 -3.97
CA ASP A 229 -16.34 -7.56 -2.98
C ASP A 229 -15.01 -7.68 -2.20
N ALA A 230 -15.08 -8.20 -0.99
CA ALA A 230 -13.93 -8.37 -0.11
C ALA A 230 -13.94 -9.73 0.59
N TYR A 231 -12.76 -10.32 0.71
CA TYR A 231 -12.54 -11.57 1.44
C TYR A 231 -11.46 -11.37 2.52
N LEU A 232 -11.84 -11.61 3.78
CA LEU A 232 -10.93 -11.51 4.93
C LEU A 232 -10.24 -12.86 5.16
N VAL A 233 -8.91 -12.87 5.11
CA VAL A 233 -8.12 -14.07 5.41
C VAL A 233 -7.85 -14.23 6.90
N ASP A 234 -7.59 -15.49 7.33
CA ASP A 234 -7.28 -15.84 8.73
C ASP A 234 -5.76 -15.90 9.01
N THR A 235 -5.00 -14.95 8.40
CA THR A 235 -3.54 -14.81 8.56
C THR A 235 -3.20 -13.41 9.07
N GLY A 236 -1.94 -13.04 9.13
CA GLY A 236 -1.50 -11.68 9.43
C GLY A 236 -2.00 -11.13 10.76
N LEU A 237 -2.55 -9.93 10.74
CA LEU A 237 -3.04 -9.22 11.93
C LEU A 237 -4.16 -9.94 12.69
N LYS A 238 -4.94 -10.78 12.01
CA LYS A 238 -6.03 -11.54 12.64
C LYS A 238 -5.52 -12.68 13.53
N LYS A 239 -4.34 -13.25 13.23
CA LYS A 239 -3.72 -14.36 13.97
C LYS A 239 -3.00 -13.93 15.25
N THR A 240 -2.75 -12.65 15.42
CA THR A 240 -1.98 -12.09 16.56
C THR A 240 -2.83 -11.71 17.77
N LYS A 241 -4.04 -12.28 17.88
CA LYS A 241 -4.91 -12.13 19.06
C LYS A 241 -4.66 -13.22 20.10
#